data_0012702bdea763d7db3eae9fbe2be55a
#
_entry.id   0012702bdea763d7db3eae9fbe2be55a
#
_cell.length_a   1.000
_cell.length_b   1.000
_cell.length_c   1.000
_cell.angle_alpha   90.00
_cell.angle_beta   90.00
_cell.angle_gamma   90.00
#
_symmetry.space_group_name_H-M   'P 1'
#
loop_
_entity.id
_entity.type
_entity.pdbx_description
1 polymer ?
#
loop_
_entity_poly.entity_id
_entity_poly.type
_entity_poly.pdbx_seq_one_letter_code
_entity_poly.pdbx_strand_id
1 'polypeptide(L)'
;MKSNFENSVDIKGYVFNHTLARKTSRKGQDYIGGVLNVATDADAMNVVPVHFTYVIPTYKNGNPNATYELLGQIIDNNDTYELNGASAMKVRISGDIECNDFVTRDGEMASPKRVRGSFAHPETNDIAVVGCAKFKTDMLIEGYQEVEDEMNGNYGRVRGFVFNFRNDFLPVDLTIRDKSGMSYFEKAEPTVSDPLLTSVW
;
A
#
# COMPACT_ATOMS: atom_id res chain seq x y z
N MET A 1 13.91 -17.29 -0.72
CA MET A 1 14.58 -16.60 0.39
C MET A 1 13.61 -15.55 0.92
N LYS A 2 13.43 -15.43 2.23
CA LYS A 2 12.64 -14.33 2.78
C LYS A 2 13.51 -13.07 2.74
N SER A 3 12.98 -11.93 2.33
CA SER A 3 13.72 -10.67 2.44
C SER A 3 14.11 -10.44 3.90
N ASN A 4 15.33 -9.95 4.12
CA ASN A 4 15.79 -9.52 5.44
C ASN A 4 15.37 -8.07 5.72
N PHE A 5 14.84 -7.38 4.72
CA PHE A 5 14.39 -5.99 4.82
C PHE A 5 12.89 -5.91 5.01
N GLU A 6 12.47 -4.97 5.83
CA GLU A 6 11.06 -4.71 6.06
C GLU A 6 10.47 -3.89 4.90
N ASN A 7 9.28 -4.25 4.48
CA ASN A 7 8.41 -3.48 3.58
C ASN A 7 6.99 -3.93 3.88
N SER A 8 6.32 -3.21 4.74
CA SER A 8 5.00 -3.56 5.25
C SER A 8 4.06 -2.36 5.24
N VAL A 9 2.79 -2.63 4.97
CA VAL A 9 1.69 -1.66 5.03
C VAL A 9 0.59 -2.23 5.90
N ASP A 10 0.02 -1.41 6.79
CA ASP A 10 -1.17 -1.71 7.59
C ASP A 10 -2.23 -0.63 7.34
N ILE A 11 -3.38 -1.06 6.80
CA ILE A 11 -4.49 -0.19 6.43
C ILE A 11 -5.74 -0.69 7.13
N LYS A 12 -6.45 0.22 7.81
CA LYS A 12 -7.74 -0.04 8.44
C LYS A 12 -8.73 1.04 8.05
N GLY A 13 -9.88 0.63 7.57
CA GLY A 13 -10.88 1.59 7.11
C GLY A 13 -12.16 0.92 6.62
N TYR A 14 -13.06 1.77 6.10
CA TYR A 14 -14.25 1.33 5.39
C TYR A 14 -13.89 0.88 3.97
N VAL A 15 -14.57 -0.13 3.45
CA VAL A 15 -14.61 -0.40 2.01
C VAL A 15 -15.27 0.80 1.34
N PHE A 16 -14.49 1.67 0.70
CA PHE A 16 -15.02 2.87 0.06
C PHE A 16 -15.75 2.51 -1.23
N ASN A 17 -15.06 1.91 -2.18
CA ASN A 17 -15.58 1.27 -3.39
C ASN A 17 -14.54 0.26 -3.92
N HIS A 18 -14.84 -0.47 -5.00
CA HIS A 18 -13.91 -1.44 -5.56
C HIS A 18 -14.12 -1.73 -7.04
N THR A 19 -13.04 -2.27 -7.65
CA THR A 19 -13.06 -2.90 -8.99
C THR A 19 -12.70 -4.38 -8.91
N LEU A 20 -12.85 -5.00 -7.73
CA LEU A 20 -12.60 -6.42 -7.53
C LEU A 20 -13.51 -7.27 -8.43
N ALA A 21 -12.95 -8.31 -9.03
CA ALA A 21 -13.70 -9.24 -9.85
C ALA A 21 -13.16 -10.66 -9.72
N ARG A 22 -14.06 -11.65 -9.78
CA ARG A 22 -13.70 -13.05 -9.96
C ARG A 22 -13.26 -13.28 -11.39
N LYS A 23 -12.14 -13.96 -11.56
CA LYS A 23 -11.48 -14.22 -12.84
C LYS A 23 -10.98 -15.65 -12.87
N THR A 24 -10.82 -16.19 -14.08
CA THR A 24 -10.17 -17.49 -14.28
C THR A 24 -8.92 -17.28 -15.11
N SER A 25 -7.80 -17.81 -14.65
CA SER A 25 -6.52 -17.75 -15.35
C SER A 25 -6.53 -18.63 -16.61
N ARG A 26 -5.56 -18.44 -17.50
CA ARG A 26 -5.38 -19.30 -18.69
C ARG A 26 -5.18 -20.79 -18.35
N LYS A 27 -4.77 -21.10 -17.12
CA LYS A 27 -4.58 -22.46 -16.61
C LYS A 27 -5.80 -23.02 -15.90
N GLY A 28 -6.96 -22.35 -15.95
CA GLY A 28 -8.20 -22.76 -15.29
C GLY A 28 -8.25 -22.49 -13.79
N GLN A 29 -7.30 -21.73 -13.22
CA GLN A 29 -7.32 -21.40 -11.80
C GLN A 29 -8.17 -20.16 -11.57
N ASP A 30 -9.17 -20.28 -10.70
CA ASP A 30 -9.97 -19.15 -10.26
C ASP A 30 -9.20 -18.25 -9.28
N TYR A 31 -9.41 -16.95 -9.38
CA TYR A 31 -8.82 -15.95 -8.51
C TYR A 31 -9.66 -14.68 -8.45
N ILE A 32 -9.44 -13.87 -7.42
CA ILE A 32 -9.94 -12.49 -7.34
C ILE A 32 -8.78 -11.53 -7.59
N GLY A 33 -9.04 -10.50 -8.40
CA GLY A 33 -8.10 -9.41 -8.66
C GLY A 33 -8.80 -8.12 -8.99
N GLY A 34 -8.17 -7.00 -8.65
CA GLY A 34 -8.70 -5.66 -8.83
C GLY A 34 -8.18 -4.70 -7.76
N VAL A 35 -8.84 -3.57 -7.60
CA VAL A 35 -8.53 -2.55 -6.61
C VAL A 35 -9.64 -2.49 -5.57
N LEU A 36 -9.26 -2.44 -4.31
CA LEU A 36 -10.12 -2.12 -3.18
C LEU A 36 -9.69 -0.75 -2.65
N ASN A 37 -10.54 0.24 -2.78
CA ASN A 37 -10.34 1.56 -2.20
C ASN A 37 -10.82 1.55 -0.75
N VAL A 38 -9.95 1.95 0.18
CA VAL A 38 -10.21 1.91 1.63
C VAL A 38 -10.16 3.32 2.18
N ALA A 39 -11.28 3.78 2.76
CA ALA A 39 -11.34 5.05 3.47
C ALA A 39 -10.84 4.86 4.91
N THR A 40 -9.77 5.56 5.27
CA THR A 40 -9.03 5.34 6.51
C THR A 40 -9.39 6.29 7.64
N ASP A 41 -10.38 7.14 7.42
CA ASP A 41 -10.97 8.04 8.41
C ASP A 41 -12.51 7.96 8.41
N ALA A 42 -13.12 8.52 9.45
CA ALA A 42 -14.56 8.47 9.64
C ALA A 42 -15.36 9.22 8.56
N ASP A 43 -14.76 10.26 7.98
CA ASP A 43 -15.38 11.14 7.00
C ASP A 43 -15.05 10.72 5.55
N ALA A 44 -14.31 9.62 5.39
CA ALA A 44 -13.86 9.07 4.11
C ALA A 44 -13.09 10.06 3.22
N MET A 45 -12.36 11.00 3.84
CA MET A 45 -11.54 11.99 3.14
C MET A 45 -10.21 11.42 2.66
N ASN A 46 -9.68 10.42 3.38
CA ASN A 46 -8.42 9.76 3.05
C ASN A 46 -8.69 8.35 2.50
N VAL A 47 -8.60 8.20 1.20
CA VAL A 47 -8.87 6.92 0.52
C VAL A 47 -7.58 6.35 -0.06
N VAL A 48 -7.27 5.12 0.33
CA VAL A 48 -6.06 4.39 -0.12
C VAL A 48 -6.45 3.29 -1.09
N PRO A 49 -5.94 3.31 -2.34
CA PRO A 49 -6.14 2.23 -3.29
C PRO A 49 -5.22 1.04 -2.95
N VAL A 50 -5.80 -0.11 -2.69
CA VAL A 50 -5.09 -1.37 -2.42
C VAL A 50 -5.31 -2.33 -3.58
N HIS A 51 -4.22 -2.78 -4.19
CA HIS A 51 -4.24 -3.68 -5.33
C HIS A 51 -4.13 -5.14 -4.90
N PHE A 52 -5.12 -5.95 -5.29
CA PHE A 52 -5.09 -7.40 -5.19
C PHE A 52 -4.88 -7.98 -6.59
N THR A 53 -3.75 -8.63 -6.84
CA THR A 53 -3.39 -9.06 -8.20
C THR A 53 -3.89 -10.47 -8.51
N TYR A 54 -3.71 -11.41 -7.59
CA TYR A 54 -3.99 -12.82 -7.83
C TYR A 54 -4.27 -13.55 -6.51
N VAL A 55 -5.46 -13.37 -5.97
CA VAL A 55 -5.89 -14.01 -4.73
C VAL A 55 -6.65 -15.30 -5.07
N ILE A 56 -6.09 -16.44 -4.76
CA ILE A 56 -6.65 -17.77 -5.06
C ILE A 56 -7.51 -18.28 -3.89
N PRO A 57 -8.53 -19.12 -4.15
CA PRO A 57 -9.45 -19.60 -3.12
C PRO A 57 -8.79 -20.50 -2.06
N THR A 58 -7.72 -21.18 -2.42
CA THR A 58 -7.08 -22.18 -1.56
C THR A 58 -5.57 -22.02 -1.61
N TYR A 59 -4.90 -22.03 -0.48
CA TYR A 59 -3.45 -22.04 -0.40
C TYR A 59 -2.85 -23.37 -0.92
N LYS A 60 -1.54 -23.38 -1.20
CA LYS A 60 -0.81 -24.58 -1.66
C LYS A 60 -0.89 -25.76 -0.69
N ASN A 61 -1.12 -25.51 0.59
CA ASN A 61 -1.30 -26.54 1.63
C ASN A 61 -2.74 -27.08 1.71
N GLY A 62 -3.64 -26.64 0.82
CA GLY A 62 -5.04 -27.08 0.77
C GLY A 62 -5.99 -26.29 1.68
N ASN A 63 -5.50 -25.37 2.51
CA ASN A 63 -6.34 -24.59 3.40
C ASN A 63 -7.10 -23.49 2.64
N PRO A 64 -8.35 -23.17 3.03
CA PRO A 64 -9.09 -22.03 2.49
C PRO A 64 -8.34 -20.71 2.69
N ASN A 65 -8.46 -19.82 1.73
CA ASN A 65 -7.87 -18.49 1.82
C ASN A 65 -8.90 -17.47 2.32
N ALA A 66 -8.82 -17.09 3.58
CA ALA A 66 -9.75 -16.15 4.21
C ALA A 66 -9.79 -14.78 3.49
N THR A 67 -8.67 -14.34 2.90
CA THR A 67 -8.65 -13.13 2.06
C THR A 67 -9.54 -13.29 0.83
N TYR A 68 -9.49 -14.44 0.15
CA TYR A 68 -10.36 -14.72 -1.00
C TYR A 68 -11.84 -14.70 -0.61
N GLU A 69 -12.17 -15.31 0.53
CA GLU A 69 -13.54 -15.35 1.03
C GLU A 69 -14.06 -13.94 1.36
N LEU A 70 -13.26 -13.12 2.05
CA LEU A 70 -13.63 -11.74 2.37
C LEU A 70 -13.80 -10.88 1.11
N LEU A 71 -12.84 -10.94 0.16
CA LEU A 71 -12.96 -10.21 -1.09
C LEU A 71 -14.18 -10.68 -1.91
N GLY A 72 -14.50 -11.97 -1.84
CA GLY A 72 -15.71 -12.53 -2.42
C GLY A 72 -16.99 -11.94 -1.82
N GLN A 73 -17.05 -11.84 -0.48
CA GLN A 73 -18.18 -11.18 0.21
C GLN A 73 -18.33 -9.70 -0.16
N ILE A 74 -17.21 -8.97 -0.31
CA ILE A 74 -17.24 -7.58 -0.77
C ILE A 74 -17.84 -7.48 -2.17
N ILE A 75 -17.46 -8.38 -3.08
CA ILE A 75 -18.02 -8.41 -4.45
C ILE A 75 -19.53 -8.71 -4.42
N ASP A 76 -19.95 -9.70 -3.62
CA ASP A 76 -21.34 -10.19 -3.63
C ASP A 76 -22.29 -9.20 -2.96
N ASN A 77 -21.88 -8.61 -1.84
CA ASN A 77 -22.74 -7.71 -1.06
C ASN A 77 -22.65 -6.26 -1.53
N ASN A 78 -21.54 -5.88 -2.14
CA ASN A 78 -21.26 -4.49 -2.54
C ASN A 78 -21.51 -3.47 -1.42
N ASP A 79 -21.17 -3.85 -0.17
CA ASP A 79 -21.37 -3.05 1.02
C ASP A 79 -20.24 -2.02 1.17
N THR A 80 -20.42 -0.89 0.49
CA THR A 80 -19.42 0.17 0.34
C THR A 80 -19.84 1.46 1.02
N TYR A 81 -18.87 2.30 1.38
CA TYR A 81 -19.11 3.60 1.98
C TYR A 81 -19.88 4.55 1.04
N GLU A 82 -19.62 4.49 -0.27
CA GLU A 82 -20.38 5.27 -1.26
C GLU A 82 -21.89 4.97 -1.24
N LEU A 83 -22.26 3.73 -0.87
CA LEU A 83 -23.68 3.33 -0.81
C LEU A 83 -24.27 3.45 0.59
N ASN A 84 -23.51 3.11 1.64
CA ASN A 84 -24.01 2.88 2.99
C ASN A 84 -23.37 3.79 4.06
N GLY A 85 -22.45 4.69 3.66
CA GLY A 85 -21.75 5.59 4.59
C GLY A 85 -21.02 4.81 5.70
N ALA A 86 -21.08 5.29 6.91
CA ALA A 86 -20.42 4.69 8.08
C ALA A 86 -20.94 3.29 8.47
N SER A 87 -22.01 2.78 7.83
CA SER A 87 -22.50 1.41 8.01
C SER A 87 -21.80 0.40 7.11
N ALA A 88 -20.97 0.86 6.18
CA ALA A 88 -20.24 0.02 5.24
C ALA A 88 -19.33 -1.01 5.92
N MET A 89 -19.00 -2.06 5.19
CA MET A 89 -18.05 -3.06 5.64
C MET A 89 -16.71 -2.41 5.98
N LYS A 90 -16.12 -2.86 7.11
CA LYS A 90 -14.82 -2.41 7.58
C LYS A 90 -13.79 -3.52 7.39
N VAL A 91 -12.59 -3.14 7.00
CA VAL A 91 -11.50 -4.07 6.69
C VAL A 91 -10.18 -3.64 7.34
N ARG A 92 -9.37 -4.63 7.66
CA ARG A 92 -7.95 -4.48 7.96
C ARG A 92 -7.15 -5.22 6.91
N ILE A 93 -6.21 -4.52 6.28
CA ILE A 93 -5.39 -5.06 5.20
C ILE A 93 -3.93 -4.90 5.58
N SER A 94 -3.17 -5.99 5.42
CA SER A 94 -1.71 -5.96 5.44
C SER A 94 -1.15 -6.27 4.06
N GLY A 95 -0.04 -5.61 3.73
CA GLY A 95 0.56 -5.73 2.42
C GLY A 95 1.96 -5.12 2.37
N ASP A 96 2.36 -4.70 1.19
CA ASP A 96 3.64 -4.06 0.92
C ASP A 96 3.52 -2.97 -0.15
N ILE A 97 4.57 -2.18 -0.29
CA ILE A 97 4.73 -1.25 -1.41
C ILE A 97 5.40 -2.03 -2.54
N GLU A 98 4.82 -1.96 -3.74
CA GLU A 98 5.41 -2.55 -4.95
C GLU A 98 5.44 -1.55 -6.11
N CYS A 99 6.32 -1.80 -7.09
CA CYS A 99 6.28 -1.16 -8.39
C CYS A 99 5.55 -2.07 -9.38
N ASN A 100 4.73 -1.47 -10.22
CA ASN A 100 4.03 -2.18 -11.29
C ASN A 100 4.63 -1.78 -12.64
N ASP A 101 5.67 -2.49 -13.04
CA ASP A 101 6.38 -2.21 -14.29
C ASP A 101 5.57 -2.69 -15.49
N PHE A 102 5.32 -1.80 -16.42
CA PHE A 102 4.70 -2.13 -17.71
C PHE A 102 5.10 -1.15 -18.80
N VAL A 103 4.99 -1.61 -20.03
CA VAL A 103 5.17 -0.75 -21.19
C VAL A 103 3.82 -0.12 -21.56
N THR A 104 3.78 1.20 -21.66
CA THR A 104 2.58 1.95 -22.07
C THR A 104 2.27 1.69 -23.56
N ARG A 105 1.12 2.14 -24.03
CA ARG A 105 0.73 2.03 -25.44
C ARG A 105 1.69 2.78 -26.37
N ASP A 106 2.33 3.82 -25.86
CA ASP A 106 3.28 4.66 -26.60
C ASP A 106 4.71 4.09 -26.54
N GLY A 107 4.91 2.92 -25.92
CA GLY A 107 6.20 2.22 -25.85
C GLY A 107 7.10 2.69 -24.70
N GLU A 108 6.63 3.56 -23.83
CA GLU A 108 7.37 4.04 -22.67
C GLU A 108 7.26 3.07 -21.49
N MET A 109 8.34 2.91 -20.73
CA MET A 109 8.32 2.17 -19.46
C MET A 109 7.64 3.00 -18.38
N ALA A 110 6.62 2.45 -17.75
CA ALA A 110 5.97 3.02 -16.56
C ALA A 110 6.13 2.07 -15.37
N SER A 111 6.47 2.66 -14.22
CA SER A 111 6.66 1.93 -12.95
C SER A 111 5.92 2.62 -11.80
N PRO A 112 4.57 2.72 -11.87
CA PRO A 112 3.81 3.34 -10.79
C PRO A 112 3.94 2.53 -9.50
N LYS A 113 4.18 3.24 -8.41
CA LYS A 113 4.19 2.68 -7.07
C LYS A 113 2.76 2.47 -6.60
N ARG A 114 2.51 1.37 -5.93
CA ARG A 114 1.19 1.05 -5.41
C ARG A 114 1.27 0.22 -4.13
N VAL A 115 0.20 0.24 -3.37
CA VAL A 115 0.02 -0.69 -2.25
C VAL A 115 -0.53 -2.00 -2.78
N ARG A 116 0.18 -3.09 -2.53
CA ARG A 116 -0.28 -4.45 -2.79
C ARG A 116 -0.85 -5.05 -1.52
N GLY A 117 -2.11 -5.48 -1.55
CA GLY A 117 -2.74 -6.23 -0.47
C GLY A 117 -2.31 -7.70 -0.50
N SER A 118 -1.81 -8.20 0.63
CA SER A 118 -1.42 -9.60 0.81
C SER A 118 -2.46 -10.36 1.61
N PHE A 119 -2.98 -9.74 2.68
CA PHE A 119 -4.02 -10.32 3.55
C PHE A 119 -5.07 -9.27 3.86
N ALA A 120 -6.33 -9.70 3.88
CA ALA A 120 -7.46 -8.88 4.28
C ALA A 120 -8.31 -9.62 5.30
N HIS A 121 -8.73 -8.91 6.34
CA HIS A 121 -9.57 -9.41 7.42
C HIS A 121 -10.70 -8.40 7.70
N PRO A 122 -11.85 -8.84 8.20
CA PRO A 122 -12.87 -7.93 8.72
C PRO A 122 -12.29 -7.10 9.88
N GLU A 123 -12.67 -5.82 9.94
CA GLU A 123 -12.43 -4.97 11.11
C GLU A 123 -13.76 -4.75 11.83
N THR A 124 -13.76 -4.92 13.15
CA THR A 124 -14.97 -4.79 13.98
C THR A 124 -15.00 -3.50 14.81
N ASN A 125 -13.84 -2.87 14.97
CA ASN A 125 -13.72 -1.64 15.74
C ASN A 125 -14.21 -0.42 14.95
N ASP A 126 -14.42 0.67 15.66
CA ASP A 126 -14.80 1.95 15.06
C ASP A 126 -13.62 2.56 14.29
N ILE A 127 -13.83 2.92 13.02
CA ILE A 127 -12.81 3.52 12.16
C ILE A 127 -12.36 4.88 12.66
N ALA A 128 -13.23 5.65 13.33
CA ALA A 128 -12.83 6.88 13.99
C ALA A 128 -11.71 6.68 15.05
N VAL A 129 -11.59 5.45 15.58
CA VAL A 129 -10.58 5.10 16.60
C VAL A 129 -9.39 4.35 16.02
N VAL A 130 -9.63 3.39 15.11
CA VAL A 130 -8.58 2.48 14.61
C VAL A 130 -8.16 2.72 13.18
N GLY A 131 -8.87 3.60 12.46
CA GLY A 131 -8.58 3.91 11.06
C GLY A 131 -7.13 4.37 10.89
N CYS A 132 -6.44 3.80 9.91
CA CYS A 132 -5.06 4.15 9.62
C CYS A 132 -4.62 3.72 8.23
N ALA A 133 -3.64 4.46 7.71
CA ALA A 133 -2.80 4.04 6.60
C ALA A 133 -1.34 4.23 7.04
N LYS A 134 -0.69 3.13 7.39
CA LYS A 134 0.69 3.14 7.88
C LYS A 134 1.56 2.27 7.02
N PHE A 135 2.80 2.67 6.83
CA PHE A 135 3.82 1.81 6.27
C PHE A 135 5.03 1.77 7.20
N LYS A 136 5.80 0.70 7.08
CA LYS A 136 7.12 0.57 7.68
C LYS A 136 8.02 -0.13 6.68
N THR A 137 9.13 0.48 6.35
CA THR A 137 10.06 -0.06 5.36
C THR A 137 11.51 0.27 5.70
N ASP A 138 12.40 -0.66 5.41
CA ASP A 138 13.82 -0.35 5.35
C ASP A 138 14.12 0.28 3.99
N MET A 139 14.80 1.42 4.02
CA MET A 139 15.06 2.23 2.84
C MET A 139 16.53 2.59 2.76
N LEU A 140 17.11 2.39 1.57
CA LEU A 140 18.42 2.90 1.23
C LEU A 140 18.24 4.29 0.63
N ILE A 141 18.60 5.32 1.38
CA ILE A 141 18.37 6.72 1.05
C ILE A 141 19.62 7.32 0.39
N GLU A 142 19.44 7.88 -0.79
CA GLU A 142 20.50 8.45 -1.63
C GLU A 142 20.45 9.97 -1.74
N GLY A 143 19.44 10.59 -1.17
CA GLY A 143 19.31 12.04 -1.22
C GLY A 143 18.19 12.59 -0.35
N TYR A 144 18.44 13.78 0.16
CA TYR A 144 17.47 14.60 0.86
C TYR A 144 17.45 16.02 0.26
N GLN A 145 16.30 16.61 0.18
CA GLN A 145 16.10 17.99 -0.25
C GLN A 145 14.94 18.60 0.53
N GLU A 146 15.16 19.76 1.11
CA GLU A 146 14.06 20.60 1.60
C GLU A 146 13.38 21.29 0.41
N VAL A 147 12.05 21.29 0.44
CA VAL A 147 11.20 21.94 -0.58
C VAL A 147 10.38 23.02 0.11
N GLU A 148 10.49 24.22 -0.39
CA GLU A 148 9.64 25.34 0.05
C GLU A 148 8.24 25.19 -0.58
N ASP A 149 7.20 25.23 0.26
CA ASP A 149 5.80 25.19 -0.17
C ASP A 149 5.04 26.29 0.58
N GLU A 150 4.79 27.40 -0.09
CA GLU A 150 4.13 28.57 0.49
C GLU A 150 2.69 28.28 0.95
N MET A 151 2.02 27.30 0.33
CA MET A 151 0.61 26.98 0.65
C MET A 151 0.44 25.98 1.77
N ASN A 152 1.33 24.96 1.86
CA ASN A 152 1.18 23.83 2.77
C ASN A 152 2.31 23.70 3.79
N GLY A 153 3.26 24.64 3.79
CA GLY A 153 4.47 24.63 4.62
C GLY A 153 5.57 23.74 4.04
N ASN A 154 6.80 24.06 4.37
CA ASN A 154 7.98 23.35 3.89
C ASN A 154 7.94 21.87 4.23
N TYR A 155 8.50 21.05 3.38
CA TYR A 155 8.64 19.60 3.58
C TYR A 155 9.99 19.08 3.07
N GLY A 156 10.42 17.96 3.63
CA GLY A 156 11.58 17.23 3.13
C GLY A 156 11.16 16.21 2.06
N ARG A 157 11.91 16.16 0.96
CA ARG A 157 11.84 15.08 -0.02
C ARG A 157 13.03 14.16 0.17
N VAL A 158 12.75 12.90 0.45
CA VAL A 158 13.76 11.82 0.58
C VAL A 158 13.65 10.92 -0.63
N ARG A 159 14.78 10.72 -1.32
CA ARG A 159 14.88 9.81 -2.47
C ARG A 159 15.72 8.61 -2.10
N GLY A 160 15.30 7.44 -2.56
CA GLY A 160 16.05 6.20 -2.35
C GLY A 160 15.32 4.97 -2.84
N PHE A 161 15.65 3.82 -2.26
CA PHE A 161 15.08 2.53 -2.64
C PHE A 161 14.52 1.81 -1.44
N VAL A 162 13.35 1.20 -1.61
CA VAL A 162 12.82 0.17 -0.72
C VAL A 162 13.05 -1.21 -1.33
N PHE A 163 12.95 -2.25 -0.50
CA PHE A 163 13.21 -3.62 -0.93
C PHE A 163 11.91 -4.41 -0.99
N ASN A 164 11.67 -5.11 -2.09
CA ASN A 164 10.57 -6.06 -2.16
C ASN A 164 10.97 -7.41 -1.51
N PHE A 165 10.03 -8.35 -1.46
CA PHE A 165 10.26 -9.68 -0.88
C PHE A 165 11.32 -10.52 -1.63
N ARG A 166 11.73 -10.12 -2.84
CA ARG A 166 12.80 -10.75 -3.63
C ARG A 166 14.14 -10.05 -3.45
N ASN A 167 14.19 -8.98 -2.64
CA ASN A 167 15.31 -8.06 -2.50
C ASN A 167 15.62 -7.25 -3.79
N ASP A 168 14.62 -7.06 -4.67
CA ASP A 168 14.76 -6.11 -5.76
C ASP A 168 14.62 -4.69 -5.22
N PHE A 169 15.36 -3.76 -5.80
CA PHE A 169 15.34 -2.34 -5.45
C PHE A 169 14.14 -1.66 -6.14
N LEU A 170 13.28 -1.04 -5.34
CA LEU A 170 12.15 -0.26 -5.81
C LEU A 170 12.41 1.22 -5.53
N PRO A 171 12.62 2.07 -6.56
CA PRO A 171 12.87 3.49 -6.34
C PRO A 171 11.63 4.17 -5.76
N VAL A 172 11.81 4.93 -4.69
CA VAL A 172 10.74 5.69 -4.03
C VAL A 172 11.20 7.08 -3.66
N ASP A 173 10.26 8.04 -3.78
CA ASP A 173 10.38 9.36 -3.18
C ASP A 173 9.35 9.46 -2.06
N LEU A 174 9.79 9.86 -0.88
CA LEU A 174 8.95 10.09 0.28
C LEU A 174 8.91 11.58 0.64
N THR A 175 7.76 12.03 1.11
CA THR A 175 7.58 13.36 1.66
C THR A 175 7.57 13.29 3.18
N ILE A 176 8.41 14.09 3.83
CA ILE A 176 8.51 14.20 5.28
C ILE A 176 8.05 15.59 5.68
N ARG A 177 7.00 15.66 6.50
CA ARG A 177 6.47 16.94 7.04
C ARG A 177 6.79 17.13 8.51
N ASP A 178 7.24 16.09 9.18
CA ASP A 178 7.68 16.16 10.57
C ASP A 178 9.05 16.86 10.68
N LYS A 179 9.13 17.88 11.53
CA LYS A 179 10.34 18.69 11.71
C LYS A 179 11.52 17.87 12.25
N SER A 180 11.27 16.88 13.07
CA SER A 180 12.35 16.05 13.62
C SER A 180 12.93 15.12 12.56
N GLY A 181 12.10 14.55 11.69
CA GLY A 181 12.52 13.79 10.54
C GLY A 181 13.29 14.64 9.52
N MET A 182 12.80 15.83 9.20
CA MET A 182 13.52 16.76 8.31
C MET A 182 14.91 17.09 8.87
N SER A 183 15.00 17.48 10.15
CA SER A 183 16.29 17.80 10.80
C SER A 183 17.24 16.59 10.88
N TYR A 184 16.70 15.38 10.98
CA TYR A 184 17.52 14.16 10.94
C TYR A 184 18.19 13.97 9.59
N PHE A 185 17.45 14.09 8.49
CA PHE A 185 18.00 13.90 7.14
C PHE A 185 18.87 15.06 6.69
N GLU A 186 18.59 16.29 7.13
CA GLU A 186 19.45 17.45 6.92
C GLU A 186 20.85 17.22 7.52
N LYS A 187 20.92 16.67 8.74
CA LYS A 187 22.19 16.36 9.41
C LYS A 187 22.90 15.14 8.85
N ALA A 188 22.14 14.14 8.38
CA ALA A 188 22.68 12.91 7.83
C ALA A 188 23.27 13.09 6.43
N GLU A 189 22.81 14.10 5.68
CA GLU A 189 23.28 14.45 4.32
C GLU A 189 23.49 13.25 3.40
N PRO A 190 22.51 12.33 3.25
CA PRO A 190 22.68 11.13 2.44
C PRO A 190 22.94 11.48 0.98
N THR A 191 23.88 10.76 0.35
CA THR A 191 24.25 10.93 -1.06
C THR A 191 24.32 9.57 -1.76
N VAL A 192 24.36 9.58 -3.11
CA VAL A 192 24.54 8.34 -3.91
C VAL A 192 25.85 7.63 -3.56
N SER A 193 26.92 8.36 -3.22
CA SER A 193 28.22 7.78 -2.84
C SER A 193 28.30 7.36 -1.39
N ASP A 194 27.44 7.91 -0.53
CA ASP A 194 27.33 7.58 0.91
C ASP A 194 25.85 7.48 1.31
N PRO A 195 25.17 6.40 0.89
CA PRO A 195 23.76 6.22 1.16
C PRO A 195 23.48 5.81 2.60
N LEU A 196 22.36 6.28 3.13
CA LEU A 196 21.90 5.96 4.48
C LEU A 196 20.90 4.80 4.45
N LEU A 197 21.20 3.69 5.09
CA LEU A 197 20.23 2.62 5.34
C LEU A 197 19.50 2.87 6.66
N THR A 198 18.20 3.08 6.61
CA THR A 198 17.37 3.32 7.80
C THR A 198 15.95 2.79 7.62
N SER A 199 15.26 2.56 8.73
CA SER A 199 13.83 2.25 8.72
C SER A 199 13.01 3.55 8.76
N VAL A 200 11.99 3.64 7.91
CA VAL A 200 11.02 4.76 7.85
C VAL A 200 9.61 4.23 8.08
N TRP A 201 8.79 5.02 8.79
CA TRP A 201 7.39 4.70 9.13
C TRP A 201 6.54 5.94 9.29
#